data_cffc9e18ea6354a00acdf288722abb14
#
_entry.id   cffc9e18ea6354a00acdf288722abb14
#
_cell.length_a   1.000
_cell.length_b   1.000
_cell.length_c   1.000
_cell.angle_alpha   90.00
_cell.angle_beta   90.00
_cell.angle_gamma   90.00
#
_symmetry.space_group_name_H-M   'P 1'
#
loop_
_entity.id
_entity.type
_entity.pdbx_description
1 polymer ?
#
loop_
_entity_poly.entity_id
_entity_poly.type
_entity_poly.pdbx_seq_one_letter_code
_entity_poly.pdbx_strand_id
1 'polypeptide(L)'
;MPNQTDQIVFGLARLAAVLRAGQWQAGAGAGLNPAQAEILARIADRPMRPGDLAHHLSVSPASLSDSVAALVTKGLAERLPDPADGRARRIAPTRAGAELAARLPSAPAALTGVLEALSDHDRASFLRLLVTLIRALQEARAIPVQRMCATCTHFRPHAHADAACPHHCTFVDAAFGDANLRLDCGDHEPAPAEAAAALWRRFAAA
;
A
#
# COMPACT_ATOMS: atom_id res chain seq x y z
N MET A 1 -10.79 3.67 -33.46
CA MET A 1 -10.99 2.66 -32.39
C MET A 1 -10.09 3.02 -31.23
N PRO A 2 -10.51 2.90 -29.97
CA PRO A 2 -9.62 3.14 -28.82
C PRO A 2 -8.43 2.18 -28.88
N ASN A 3 -7.23 2.66 -28.60
CA ASN A 3 -6.02 1.85 -28.58
C ASN A 3 -5.96 0.98 -27.28
N GLN A 4 -5.01 0.06 -27.21
CA GLN A 4 -4.86 -0.84 -26.06
C GLN A 4 -4.65 -0.09 -24.74
N THR A 5 -3.85 1.00 -24.75
CA THR A 5 -3.61 1.83 -23.57
C THR A 5 -4.91 2.46 -23.07
N ASP A 6 -5.75 2.98 -23.96
CA ASP A 6 -7.05 3.56 -23.60
C ASP A 6 -7.95 2.51 -22.92
N GLN A 7 -7.95 1.26 -23.42
CA GLN A 7 -8.72 0.17 -22.81
C GLN A 7 -8.21 -0.19 -21.42
N ILE A 8 -6.90 -0.22 -21.21
CA ILE A 8 -6.28 -0.46 -19.88
C ILE A 8 -6.67 0.66 -18.92
N VAL A 9 -6.53 1.93 -19.31
CA VAL A 9 -6.90 3.08 -18.47
C VAL A 9 -8.38 3.04 -18.12
N PHE A 10 -9.26 2.71 -19.08
CA PHE A 10 -10.68 2.57 -18.83
C PHE A 10 -10.99 1.43 -17.85
N GLY A 11 -10.31 0.29 -17.98
CA GLY A 11 -10.43 -0.84 -17.04
C GLY A 11 -9.99 -0.46 -15.64
N LEU A 12 -8.83 0.19 -15.49
CA LEU A 12 -8.34 0.69 -14.19
C LEU A 12 -9.31 1.68 -13.55
N ALA A 13 -9.92 2.58 -14.33
CA ALA A 13 -10.91 3.52 -13.82
C ALA A 13 -12.17 2.80 -13.27
N ARG A 14 -12.62 1.72 -13.92
CA ARG A 14 -13.72 0.88 -13.42
C ARG A 14 -13.38 0.15 -12.14
N LEU A 15 -12.19 -0.44 -12.04
CA LEU A 15 -11.72 -1.09 -10.81
C LEU A 15 -11.60 -0.08 -9.66
N ALA A 16 -11.06 1.11 -9.94
CA ALA A 16 -10.99 2.19 -8.96
C ALA A 16 -12.39 2.64 -8.48
N ALA A 17 -13.40 2.63 -9.34
CA ALA A 17 -14.78 2.93 -8.94
C ALA A 17 -15.35 1.87 -8.00
N VAL A 18 -15.10 0.58 -8.26
CA VAL A 18 -15.51 -0.54 -7.38
C VAL A 18 -14.83 -0.42 -6.01
N LEU A 19 -13.50 -0.16 -5.99
CA LEU A 19 -12.75 0.05 -4.75
C LEU A 19 -13.32 1.21 -3.93
N ARG A 20 -13.56 2.38 -4.56
CA ARG A 20 -14.15 3.54 -3.88
C ARG A 20 -15.54 3.25 -3.32
N ALA A 21 -16.40 2.60 -4.11
CA ALA A 21 -17.74 2.24 -3.65
C ALA A 21 -17.69 1.31 -2.42
N GLY A 22 -16.80 0.32 -2.44
CA GLY A 22 -16.61 -0.58 -1.31
C GLY A 22 -16.06 0.12 -0.06
N GLN A 23 -15.12 1.04 -0.21
CA GLN A 23 -14.61 1.87 0.89
C GLN A 23 -15.71 2.74 1.53
N TRP A 24 -16.60 3.34 0.70
CA TRP A 24 -17.76 4.06 1.21
C TRP A 24 -18.71 3.15 2.00
N GLN A 25 -19.01 1.97 1.48
CA GLN A 25 -19.89 1.01 2.17
C GLN A 25 -19.29 0.52 3.49
N ALA A 26 -17.98 0.18 3.47
CA ALA A 26 -17.26 -0.24 4.67
C ALA A 26 -17.23 0.83 5.76
N GLY A 27 -16.98 2.08 5.39
CA GLY A 27 -16.93 3.21 6.31
C GLY A 27 -18.32 3.63 6.82
N ALA A 28 -19.35 3.56 5.99
CA ALA A 28 -20.70 4.04 6.31
C ALA A 28 -21.28 3.36 7.57
N GLY A 29 -21.12 2.03 7.70
CA GLY A 29 -21.56 1.28 8.87
C GLY A 29 -20.87 1.66 10.18
N ALA A 30 -19.68 2.28 10.09
CA ALA A 30 -18.90 2.77 11.22
C ALA A 30 -18.96 4.31 11.38
N GLY A 31 -19.76 5.00 10.57
CA GLY A 31 -19.82 6.46 10.54
C GLY A 31 -18.51 7.12 10.08
N LEU A 32 -17.71 6.42 9.28
CA LEU A 32 -16.45 6.91 8.71
C LEU A 32 -16.62 7.21 7.22
N ASN A 33 -15.96 8.27 6.74
CA ASN A 33 -15.73 8.43 5.32
C ASN A 33 -14.52 7.58 4.87
N PRO A 34 -14.30 7.34 3.57
CA PRO A 34 -13.21 6.51 3.06
C PRO A 34 -11.83 6.96 3.55
N ALA A 35 -11.54 8.26 3.59
CA ALA A 35 -10.26 8.78 4.06
C ALA A 35 -10.04 8.45 5.55
N GLN A 36 -11.07 8.60 6.38
CA GLN A 36 -11.01 8.26 7.80
C GLN A 36 -10.80 6.76 8.00
N ALA A 37 -11.49 5.91 7.25
CA ALA A 37 -11.32 4.45 7.32
C ALA A 37 -9.90 4.03 6.91
N GLU A 38 -9.36 4.62 5.85
CA GLU A 38 -8.00 4.34 5.38
C GLU A 38 -6.93 4.83 6.37
N ILE A 39 -7.08 6.04 6.91
CA ILE A 39 -6.20 6.56 7.98
C ILE A 39 -6.20 5.59 9.16
N LEU A 40 -7.40 5.18 9.61
CA LEU A 40 -7.54 4.31 10.77
C LEU A 40 -6.87 2.95 10.54
N ALA A 41 -7.05 2.35 9.37
CA ALA A 41 -6.39 1.10 8.99
C ALA A 41 -4.85 1.24 9.01
N ARG A 42 -4.32 2.35 8.49
CA ARG A 42 -2.87 2.58 8.43
C ARG A 42 -2.24 2.79 9.80
N ILE A 43 -2.88 3.60 10.66
CA ILE A 43 -2.33 3.81 12.01
C ILE A 43 -2.51 2.60 12.91
N ALA A 44 -3.48 1.70 12.63
CA ALA A 44 -3.67 0.45 13.36
C ALA A 44 -2.51 -0.54 13.11
N ASP A 45 -1.93 -0.53 11.92
CA ASP A 45 -0.71 -1.29 11.62
C ASP A 45 0.49 -0.75 12.44
N ARG A 46 0.66 0.57 12.45
CA ARG A 46 1.67 1.25 13.29
C ARG A 46 1.36 2.73 13.46
N PRO A 47 1.69 3.34 14.60
CA PRO A 47 1.61 4.80 14.77
C PRO A 47 2.50 5.54 13.76
N MET A 48 1.97 6.60 13.12
CA MET A 48 2.64 7.33 12.05
C MET A 48 2.70 8.83 12.33
N ARG A 49 3.76 9.50 11.87
CA ARG A 49 3.81 10.98 11.84
C ARG A 49 2.80 11.50 10.82
N PRO A 50 2.15 12.67 11.08
CA PRO A 50 1.21 13.24 10.11
C PRO A 50 1.79 13.44 8.71
N GLY A 51 3.04 13.89 8.60
CA GLY A 51 3.71 14.06 7.31
C GLY A 51 3.86 12.75 6.53
N ASP A 52 4.31 11.69 7.21
CA ASP A 52 4.48 10.37 6.60
C ASP A 52 3.12 9.79 6.18
N LEU A 53 2.08 9.99 7.01
CA LEU A 53 0.73 9.53 6.72
C LEU A 53 0.12 10.27 5.53
N ALA A 54 0.27 11.60 5.44
CA ALA A 54 -0.18 12.39 4.30
C ALA A 54 0.51 11.97 2.99
N HIS A 55 1.83 11.78 3.07
CA HIS A 55 2.62 11.28 1.94
C HIS A 55 2.17 9.89 1.50
N HIS A 56 1.98 8.98 2.45
CA HIS A 56 1.55 7.60 2.17
C HIS A 56 0.18 7.55 1.50
N LEU A 57 -0.75 8.39 1.96
CA LEU A 57 -2.12 8.46 1.42
C LEU A 57 -2.25 9.36 0.18
N SER A 58 -1.16 10.03 -0.23
CA SER A 58 -1.17 10.97 -1.35
C SER A 58 -2.22 12.09 -1.19
N VAL A 59 -2.40 12.58 0.05
CA VAL A 59 -3.32 13.67 0.38
C VAL A 59 -2.56 14.92 0.87
N SER A 60 -3.22 16.09 0.80
CA SER A 60 -2.66 17.31 1.36
C SER A 60 -2.57 17.23 2.90
N PRO A 61 -1.58 17.89 3.54
CA PRO A 61 -1.51 17.99 5.00
C PRO A 61 -2.76 18.55 5.65
N ALA A 62 -3.45 19.49 4.97
CA ALA A 62 -4.70 20.08 5.45
C ALA A 62 -5.82 19.02 5.49
N SER A 63 -6.06 18.30 4.37
CA SER A 63 -7.08 17.25 4.29
C SER A 63 -6.82 16.12 5.28
N LEU A 64 -5.54 15.77 5.51
CA LEU A 64 -5.18 14.81 6.55
C LEU A 64 -5.54 15.33 7.94
N SER A 65 -5.18 16.59 8.24
CA SER A 65 -5.41 17.20 9.56
C SER A 65 -6.90 17.18 9.93
N ASP A 66 -7.78 17.52 9.00
CA ASP A 66 -9.23 17.51 9.21
C ASP A 66 -9.76 16.09 9.47
N SER A 67 -9.28 15.12 8.69
CA SER A 67 -9.67 13.72 8.84
C SER A 67 -9.19 13.13 10.17
N VAL A 68 -7.95 13.44 10.58
CA VAL A 68 -7.40 13.03 11.88
C VAL A 68 -8.15 13.69 13.02
N ALA A 69 -8.47 15.00 12.94
CA ALA A 69 -9.23 15.70 13.95
C ALA A 69 -10.61 15.04 14.16
N ALA A 70 -11.29 14.68 13.07
CA ALA A 70 -12.56 13.97 13.14
C ALA A 70 -12.43 12.58 13.80
N LEU A 71 -11.36 11.81 13.51
CA LEU A 71 -11.10 10.54 14.17
C LEU A 71 -10.81 10.70 15.67
N VAL A 72 -10.07 11.73 16.06
CA VAL A 72 -9.81 12.06 17.47
C VAL A 72 -11.11 12.44 18.19
N THR A 73 -11.95 13.27 17.58
CA THR A 73 -13.27 13.63 18.13
C THR A 73 -14.18 12.41 18.30
N LYS A 74 -14.08 11.43 17.40
CA LYS A 74 -14.79 10.14 17.50
C LYS A 74 -14.18 9.17 18.53
N GLY A 75 -13.07 9.54 19.18
CA GLY A 75 -12.36 8.65 20.11
C GLY A 75 -11.69 7.44 19.44
N LEU A 76 -11.43 7.49 18.14
CA LEU A 76 -10.84 6.37 17.37
C LEU A 76 -9.34 6.54 17.14
N ALA A 77 -8.82 7.76 17.24
CA ALA A 77 -7.39 8.05 17.13
C ALA A 77 -6.95 8.99 18.25
N GLU A 78 -5.66 8.96 18.54
CA GLU A 78 -5.01 9.84 19.51
C GLU A 78 -3.67 10.35 18.99
N ARG A 79 -3.17 11.42 19.61
CA ARG A 79 -1.87 12.02 19.28
C ARG A 79 -0.88 11.72 20.39
N LEU A 80 0.11 10.89 20.11
CA LEU A 80 1.17 10.53 21.05
C LEU A 80 2.47 11.29 20.76
N PRO A 81 3.33 11.53 21.77
CA PRO A 81 4.70 11.99 21.54
C PRO A 81 5.44 11.01 20.63
N ASP A 82 6.28 11.53 19.73
CA ASP A 82 7.18 10.68 18.95
C ASP A 82 8.37 10.26 19.85
N PRO A 83 8.68 8.96 19.98
CA PRO A 83 9.75 8.49 20.83
C PRO A 83 11.15 8.93 20.36
N ALA A 84 11.31 9.26 19.07
CA ALA A 84 12.58 9.74 18.52
C ALA A 84 12.71 11.27 18.52
N ASP A 85 11.59 12.00 18.63
CA ASP A 85 11.58 13.47 18.64
C ASP A 85 10.41 13.98 19.50
N GLY A 86 10.69 14.39 20.71
CA GLY A 86 9.69 14.85 21.67
C GLY A 86 8.87 16.08 21.23
N ARG A 87 9.31 16.82 20.20
CA ARG A 87 8.55 17.92 19.59
C ARG A 87 7.55 17.44 18.55
N ALA A 88 7.78 16.28 17.97
CA ALA A 88 6.90 15.66 16.98
C ALA A 88 5.76 14.87 17.65
N ARG A 89 4.69 14.64 16.89
CA ARG A 89 3.57 13.80 17.30
C ARG A 89 3.39 12.67 16.32
N ARG A 90 2.95 11.52 16.82
CA ARG A 90 2.43 10.41 16.01
C ARG A 90 0.93 10.29 16.20
N ILE A 91 0.26 9.89 15.15
CA ILE A 91 -1.14 9.49 15.21
C ILE A 91 -1.16 7.99 15.47
N ALA A 92 -1.87 7.60 16.51
CA ALA A 92 -2.06 6.19 16.90
C ALA A 92 -3.55 5.87 16.99
N PRO A 93 -3.98 4.62 16.85
CA PRO A 93 -5.33 4.23 17.14
C PRO A 93 -5.54 4.19 18.66
N THR A 94 -6.73 4.56 19.14
CA THR A 94 -7.18 4.15 20.46
C THR A 94 -7.52 2.65 20.45
N ARG A 95 -7.81 2.06 21.61
CA ARG A 95 -8.31 0.67 21.67
C ARG A 95 -9.55 0.49 20.80
N ALA A 96 -10.52 1.41 20.91
CA ALA A 96 -11.75 1.37 20.09
C ALA A 96 -11.43 1.52 18.59
N GLY A 97 -10.46 2.37 18.25
CA GLY A 97 -9.99 2.54 16.89
C GLY A 97 -9.35 1.28 16.33
N ALA A 98 -8.48 0.61 17.07
CA ALA A 98 -7.85 -0.64 16.66
C ALA A 98 -8.87 -1.77 16.48
N GLU A 99 -9.82 -1.91 17.43
CA GLU A 99 -10.92 -2.88 17.33
C GLU A 99 -11.82 -2.60 16.12
N LEU A 100 -12.07 -1.33 15.78
CA LEU A 100 -12.83 -0.97 14.59
C LEU A 100 -12.04 -1.25 13.31
N ALA A 101 -10.77 -0.86 13.25
CA ALA A 101 -9.90 -1.12 12.10
C ALA A 101 -9.83 -2.61 11.75
N ALA A 102 -9.73 -3.49 12.75
CA ALA A 102 -9.70 -4.93 12.56
C ALA A 102 -11.00 -5.50 11.95
N ARG A 103 -12.12 -4.77 12.06
CA ARG A 103 -13.42 -5.17 11.48
C ARG A 103 -13.69 -4.54 10.12
N LEU A 104 -12.95 -3.50 9.75
CA LEU A 104 -13.12 -2.90 8.43
C LEU A 104 -12.54 -3.83 7.36
N PRO A 105 -13.30 -4.14 6.31
CA PRO A 105 -12.78 -4.95 5.21
C PRO A 105 -11.68 -4.15 4.47
N SER A 106 -10.57 -4.79 4.18
CA SER A 106 -9.45 -4.21 3.42
C SER A 106 -9.80 -3.97 1.95
N ALA A 107 -10.76 -4.72 1.41
CA ALA A 107 -11.26 -4.59 0.04
C ALA A 107 -12.73 -5.02 -0.05
N PRO A 108 -13.46 -4.59 -1.09
CA PRO A 108 -14.82 -5.07 -1.35
C PRO A 108 -14.82 -6.59 -1.57
N ALA A 109 -15.71 -7.31 -0.88
CA ALA A 109 -15.79 -8.79 -0.96
C ALA A 109 -15.97 -9.30 -2.41
N ALA A 110 -16.73 -8.56 -3.24
CA ALA A 110 -16.91 -8.90 -4.64
C ALA A 110 -15.59 -8.87 -5.43
N LEU A 111 -14.71 -7.88 -5.17
CA LEU A 111 -13.41 -7.79 -5.83
C LEU A 111 -12.47 -8.90 -5.31
N THR A 112 -12.45 -9.13 -4.00
CA THR A 112 -11.64 -10.20 -3.40
C THR A 112 -12.01 -11.54 -3.99
N GLY A 113 -13.30 -11.89 -4.04
CA GLY A 113 -13.77 -13.17 -4.59
C GLY A 113 -13.42 -13.36 -6.08
N VAL A 114 -13.48 -12.28 -6.88
CA VAL A 114 -13.07 -12.36 -8.30
C VAL A 114 -11.57 -12.58 -8.43
N LEU A 115 -10.76 -11.90 -7.61
CA LEU A 115 -9.31 -12.08 -7.61
C LEU A 115 -8.90 -13.48 -7.14
N GLU A 116 -9.58 -14.04 -6.14
CA GLU A 116 -9.37 -15.40 -5.64
C GLU A 116 -9.76 -16.48 -6.68
N ALA A 117 -10.72 -16.19 -7.56
CA ALA A 117 -11.14 -17.08 -8.63
C ALA A 117 -10.16 -17.12 -9.84
N LEU A 118 -9.22 -16.18 -9.94
CA LEU A 118 -8.16 -16.23 -10.94
C LEU A 118 -7.21 -17.40 -10.66
N SER A 119 -6.55 -17.91 -11.69
CA SER A 119 -5.46 -18.88 -11.52
C SER A 119 -4.31 -18.25 -10.71
N ASP A 120 -3.51 -19.09 -10.04
CA ASP A 120 -2.32 -18.62 -9.31
C ASP A 120 -1.35 -17.88 -10.23
N HIS A 121 -1.21 -18.36 -11.47
CA HIS A 121 -0.39 -17.72 -12.48
C HIS A 121 -0.90 -16.31 -12.86
N ASP A 122 -2.20 -16.17 -13.10
CA ASP A 122 -2.78 -14.87 -13.46
C ASP A 122 -2.70 -13.87 -12.31
N ARG A 123 -2.92 -14.33 -11.07
CA ARG A 123 -2.75 -13.48 -9.88
C ARG A 123 -1.31 -13.00 -9.71
N ALA A 124 -0.33 -13.89 -9.86
CA ALA A 124 1.09 -13.54 -9.76
C ALA A 124 1.49 -12.57 -10.88
N SER A 125 1.07 -12.83 -12.10
CA SER A 125 1.30 -11.96 -13.27
C SER A 125 0.67 -10.58 -13.08
N PHE A 126 -0.56 -10.53 -12.58
CA PHE A 126 -1.25 -9.27 -12.29
C PHE A 126 -0.53 -8.47 -11.20
N LEU A 127 -0.10 -9.13 -10.12
CA LEU A 127 0.65 -8.47 -9.05
C LEU A 127 1.99 -7.92 -9.55
N ARG A 128 2.72 -8.69 -10.37
CA ARG A 128 3.95 -8.22 -11.02
C ARG A 128 3.72 -6.98 -11.88
N LEU A 129 2.64 -6.96 -12.68
CA LEU A 129 2.27 -5.81 -13.50
C LEU A 129 1.91 -4.58 -12.64
N LEU A 130 1.21 -4.76 -11.53
CA LEU A 130 0.93 -3.68 -10.58
C LEU A 130 2.22 -3.11 -9.96
N VAL A 131 3.15 -3.97 -9.53
CA VAL A 131 4.48 -3.55 -9.06
C VAL A 131 5.19 -2.72 -10.12
N THR A 132 5.15 -3.16 -11.38
CA THR A 132 5.79 -2.48 -12.52
C THR A 132 5.19 -1.09 -12.78
N LEU A 133 3.86 -1.00 -12.83
CA LEU A 133 3.16 0.26 -13.07
C LEU A 133 3.38 1.27 -11.92
N ILE A 134 3.25 0.81 -10.67
CA ILE A 134 3.45 1.65 -9.50
C ILE A 134 4.90 2.16 -9.45
N ARG A 135 5.87 1.29 -9.71
CA ARG A 135 7.27 1.69 -9.72
C ARG A 135 7.58 2.72 -10.81
N ALA A 136 7.03 2.56 -12.01
CA ALA A 136 7.17 3.53 -13.10
C ALA A 136 6.55 4.89 -12.74
N LEU A 137 5.38 4.91 -12.08
CA LEU A 137 4.75 6.15 -11.59
C LEU A 137 5.59 6.84 -10.50
N GLN A 138 6.26 6.07 -9.64
CA GLN A 138 7.20 6.62 -8.65
C GLN A 138 8.43 7.24 -9.31
N GLU A 139 9.00 6.60 -10.34
CA GLU A 139 10.12 7.16 -11.10
C GLU A 139 9.73 8.46 -11.82
N ALA A 140 8.52 8.50 -12.37
CA ALA A 140 7.94 9.70 -12.97
C ALA A 140 7.54 10.77 -11.94
N ARG A 141 7.71 10.51 -10.62
CA ARG A 141 7.28 11.38 -9.52
C ARG A 141 5.78 11.70 -9.52
N ALA A 142 4.96 10.87 -10.17
CA ALA A 142 3.51 11.01 -10.20
C ALA A 142 2.86 10.57 -8.88
N ILE A 143 3.52 9.66 -8.15
CA ILE A 143 3.13 9.20 -6.82
C ILE A 143 4.34 9.10 -5.90
N PRO A 144 4.16 9.17 -4.57
CA PRO A 144 5.22 8.94 -3.60
C PRO A 144 5.80 7.53 -3.66
N VAL A 145 7.07 7.38 -3.25
CA VAL A 145 7.71 6.06 -3.13
C VAL A 145 7.00 5.25 -2.04
N GLN A 146 6.50 4.07 -2.40
CA GLN A 146 5.81 3.15 -1.49
C GLN A 146 6.78 2.13 -0.89
N ARG A 147 6.39 1.50 0.22
CA ARG A 147 7.17 0.48 0.93
C ARG A 147 7.06 -0.89 0.25
N MET A 148 7.48 -0.99 -0.99
CA MET A 148 7.34 -2.20 -1.79
C MET A 148 8.67 -2.92 -2.00
N CYS A 149 8.63 -4.21 -2.34
CA CYS A 149 9.84 -4.99 -2.59
C CYS A 149 10.77 -4.29 -3.60
N ALA A 150 10.23 -3.76 -4.69
CA ALA A 150 11.00 -3.10 -5.75
C ALA A 150 11.77 -1.83 -5.32
N THR A 151 11.53 -1.31 -4.12
CA THR A 151 12.22 -0.16 -3.53
C THR A 151 13.00 -0.51 -2.26
N CYS A 152 13.07 -1.80 -1.89
CA CYS A 152 13.62 -2.27 -0.63
C CYS A 152 15.08 -2.70 -0.76
N THR A 153 15.91 -2.33 0.24
CA THR A 153 17.31 -2.74 0.31
C THR A 153 17.49 -4.26 0.47
N HIS A 154 16.47 -4.96 0.96
CA HIS A 154 16.51 -6.41 1.18
C HIS A 154 16.05 -7.23 -0.03
N PHE A 155 15.58 -6.59 -1.09
CA PHE A 155 15.10 -7.30 -2.27
C PHE A 155 16.25 -7.69 -3.21
N ARG A 156 16.27 -8.94 -3.62
CA ARG A 156 17.23 -9.50 -4.61
C ARG A 156 16.42 -10.16 -5.72
N PRO A 157 16.04 -9.42 -6.77
CA PRO A 157 15.30 -9.98 -7.89
C PRO A 157 16.17 -10.97 -8.65
N HIS A 158 15.57 -12.08 -9.09
CA HIS A 158 16.21 -13.15 -9.90
C HIS A 158 17.54 -13.61 -9.30
N ALA A 159 17.55 -13.84 -7.98
CA ALA A 159 18.70 -14.35 -7.25
C ALA A 159 18.84 -15.88 -7.37
N HIS A 160 17.74 -16.57 -7.70
CA HIS A 160 17.67 -18.02 -7.80
C HIS A 160 17.31 -18.46 -9.22
N ALA A 161 17.76 -19.64 -9.61
CA ALA A 161 17.43 -20.27 -10.89
C ALA A 161 16.04 -20.92 -10.91
N ASP A 162 15.42 -21.10 -9.75
CA ASP A 162 14.07 -21.63 -9.62
C ASP A 162 13.05 -20.59 -10.14
N ALA A 163 12.36 -20.94 -11.23
CA ALA A 163 11.35 -20.07 -11.83
C ALA A 163 10.12 -19.82 -10.93
N ALA A 164 9.84 -20.72 -9.99
CA ALA A 164 8.74 -20.56 -9.04
C ALA A 164 9.10 -19.59 -7.91
N CYS A 165 10.38 -19.53 -7.50
CA CYS A 165 10.89 -18.69 -6.42
C CYS A 165 12.18 -17.95 -6.85
N PRO A 166 12.12 -17.09 -7.91
CA PRO A 166 13.32 -16.48 -8.47
C PRO A 166 13.91 -15.37 -7.60
N HIS A 167 13.13 -14.80 -6.70
CA HIS A 167 13.53 -13.67 -5.87
C HIS A 167 14.01 -14.13 -4.50
N HIS A 168 14.73 -13.25 -3.80
CA HIS A 168 15.15 -13.49 -2.42
C HIS A 168 14.95 -12.23 -1.58
N CYS A 169 14.49 -12.40 -0.35
CA CYS A 169 14.42 -11.35 0.66
C CYS A 169 15.51 -11.61 1.72
N THR A 170 16.51 -10.74 1.82
CA THR A 170 17.60 -10.90 2.80
C THR A 170 17.20 -10.57 4.23
N PHE A 171 16.02 -9.93 4.45
CA PHE A 171 15.52 -9.66 5.80
C PHE A 171 15.00 -10.94 6.48
N VAL A 172 14.19 -11.72 5.75
CA VAL A 172 13.67 -13.00 6.25
C VAL A 172 14.49 -14.20 5.79
N ASP A 173 15.55 -13.97 5.01
CA ASP A 173 16.45 -14.96 4.41
C ASP A 173 15.69 -16.08 3.68
N ALA A 174 14.80 -15.70 2.76
CA ALA A 174 13.94 -16.64 2.06
C ALA A 174 13.80 -16.33 0.57
N ALA A 175 13.78 -17.40 -0.26
CA ALA A 175 13.39 -17.34 -1.66
C ALA A 175 11.87 -17.18 -1.80
N PHE A 176 11.41 -16.44 -2.84
CA PHE A 176 9.99 -16.25 -3.11
C PHE A 176 9.71 -15.93 -4.58
N GLY A 177 8.46 -16.13 -5.01
CA GLY A 177 7.99 -15.83 -6.36
C GLY A 177 7.20 -14.52 -6.46
N ASP A 178 6.78 -14.19 -7.68
CA ASP A 178 5.97 -13.00 -7.99
C ASP A 178 4.67 -12.94 -7.16
N ALA A 179 4.09 -14.08 -6.84
CA ALA A 179 2.89 -14.18 -5.99
C ALA A 179 3.09 -13.62 -4.56
N ASN A 180 4.34 -13.49 -4.11
CA ASN A 180 4.68 -13.02 -2.77
C ASN A 180 5.29 -11.60 -2.77
N LEU A 181 5.31 -10.92 -3.91
CA LEU A 181 5.71 -9.51 -3.98
C LEU A 181 4.80 -8.65 -3.07
N ARG A 182 5.41 -7.74 -2.32
CA ARG A 182 4.68 -6.84 -1.42
C ARG A 182 4.67 -5.42 -1.98
N LEU A 183 3.47 -4.84 -2.04
CA LEU A 183 3.23 -3.43 -2.35
C LEU A 183 3.25 -2.55 -1.10
N ASP A 184 3.11 -3.15 0.09
CA ASP A 184 3.26 -2.52 1.39
C ASP A 184 3.87 -3.55 2.36
N CYS A 185 5.13 -3.34 2.76
CA CYS A 185 5.86 -4.23 3.65
C CYS A 185 6.18 -3.51 4.96
N GLY A 186 5.84 -4.14 6.10
CA GLY A 186 6.14 -3.63 7.44
C GLY A 186 7.65 -3.46 7.68
N ASP A 187 8.43 -4.38 7.14
CA ASP A 187 9.90 -4.49 7.32
C ASP A 187 10.69 -3.78 6.20
N HIS A 188 10.02 -2.91 5.44
CA HIS A 188 10.64 -2.20 4.33
C HIS A 188 11.72 -1.23 4.82
N GLU A 189 12.92 -1.37 4.27
CA GLU A 189 14.00 -0.41 4.38
C GLU A 189 14.32 0.16 3.00
N PRO A 190 14.27 1.50 2.81
CA PRO A 190 14.47 2.09 1.49
C PRO A 190 15.89 1.84 0.99
N ALA A 191 16.02 1.32 -0.21
CA ALA A 191 17.31 1.20 -0.87
C ALA A 191 17.84 2.59 -1.29
N PRO A 192 19.17 2.84 -1.21
CA PRO A 192 19.77 4.03 -1.81
C PRO A 192 19.38 4.16 -3.29
N ALA A 193 19.23 5.38 -3.79
CA ALA A 193 18.68 5.66 -5.12
C ALA A 193 19.35 4.85 -6.26
N GLU A 194 20.68 4.78 -6.26
CA GLU A 194 21.44 4.01 -7.27
C GLU A 194 21.18 2.50 -7.15
N ALA A 195 21.15 1.97 -5.93
CA ALA A 195 20.85 0.57 -5.68
C ALA A 195 19.40 0.23 -6.09
N ALA A 196 18.44 1.10 -5.76
CA ALA A 196 17.03 0.94 -6.17
C ALA A 196 16.89 0.91 -7.70
N ALA A 197 17.60 1.77 -8.42
CA ALA A 197 17.61 1.78 -9.89
C ALA A 197 18.23 0.50 -10.48
N ALA A 198 19.31 -0.02 -9.87
CA ALA A 198 19.93 -1.28 -10.30
C ALA A 198 19.03 -2.49 -10.05
N LEU A 199 18.41 -2.56 -8.88
CA LEU A 199 17.43 -3.58 -8.50
C LEU A 199 16.25 -3.58 -9.47
N TRP A 200 15.74 -2.39 -9.77
CA TRP A 200 14.63 -2.23 -10.72
C TRP A 200 14.97 -2.72 -12.13
N ARG A 201 16.12 -2.31 -12.68
CA ARG A 201 16.57 -2.80 -14.00
C ARG A 201 16.65 -4.32 -14.02
N ARG A 202 17.19 -4.93 -12.96
CA ARG A 202 17.29 -6.40 -12.86
C ARG A 202 15.92 -7.06 -12.77
N PHE A 203 14.97 -6.48 -12.03
CA PHE A 203 13.60 -7.00 -11.91
C PHE A 203 12.83 -6.89 -13.22
N ALA A 204 12.99 -5.78 -13.95
CA ALA A 204 12.25 -5.51 -15.19
C ALA A 204 12.80 -6.25 -16.42
N ALA A 205 14.04 -6.75 -16.38
CA ALA A 205 14.71 -7.38 -17.52
C ALA A 205 14.36 -8.87 -17.73
N ALA A 206 13.48 -9.46 -16.91
CA ALA A 206 13.14 -10.88 -16.93
C ALA A 206 11.69 -11.16 -17.31
#